data_9848feba15941426f7c0cdfed39058bf
#
_entry.id   9848feba15941426f7c0cdfed39058bf
#
_cell.length_a   1.000
_cell.length_b   1.000
_cell.length_c   1.000
_cell.angle_alpha   90.00
_cell.angle_beta   90.00
_cell.angle_gamma   90.00
#
_symmetry.space_group_name_H-M   'P 1'
#
loop_
_entity.id
_entity.type
_entity.pdbx_description
1 polymer ?
#
loop_
_entity_poly.entity_id
_entity_poly.type
_entity_poly.pdbx_seq_one_letter_code
_entity_poly.pdbx_strand_id
1 'polypeptide(L)'
;VVPISILLIFSILYMLFSSARDALLVLLNVPFAAVGGILILLLTGFNFSISAGIGFICLFGICIQNGVIMIMDIKHFIRHKHSLSDAVDLGMQSRMRSVLMTAMMATLGLLPAALSHGIGSESQRPLAIVIIGGLVFATLFTLFVFPLFVEKVYKRTVFDGEGVLKQRKL
;
A
#
# COMPACT_ATOMS: atom_id res chain seq x y z
N VAL A 1 9.98 3.00 -19.63
CA VAL A 1 9.95 1.87 -18.66
C VAL A 1 8.88 2.11 -17.60
N VAL A 2 8.90 3.22 -16.83
CA VAL A 2 7.96 3.45 -15.72
C VAL A 2 6.48 3.37 -16.12
N PRO A 3 5.98 4.07 -17.16
CA PRO A 3 4.57 3.97 -17.53
C PRO A 3 4.15 2.56 -17.95
N ILE A 4 5.04 1.83 -18.63
CA ILE A 4 4.79 0.44 -19.04
C ILE A 4 4.68 -0.45 -17.80
N SER A 5 5.55 -0.28 -16.81
CA SER A 5 5.52 -1.04 -15.55
C SER A 5 4.23 -0.77 -14.77
N ILE A 6 3.80 0.48 -14.67
CA ILE A 6 2.54 0.85 -13.99
C ILE A 6 1.35 0.22 -14.71
N LEU A 7 1.33 0.24 -16.05
CA LEU A 7 0.26 -0.35 -16.86
C LEU A 7 0.21 -1.87 -16.68
N LEU A 8 1.36 -2.52 -16.61
CA LEU A 8 1.47 -3.96 -16.38
C LEU A 8 1.00 -4.33 -14.97
N ILE A 9 1.43 -3.59 -13.94
CA ILE A 9 0.97 -3.77 -12.56
C ILE A 9 -0.55 -3.58 -12.47
N PHE A 10 -1.08 -2.53 -13.09
CA PHE A 10 -2.53 -2.29 -13.13
C PHE A 10 -3.27 -3.44 -13.80
N SER A 11 -2.76 -3.96 -14.93
CA SER A 11 -3.35 -5.10 -15.63
C SER A 11 -3.38 -6.36 -14.77
N ILE A 12 -2.29 -6.66 -14.06
CA ILE A 12 -2.22 -7.80 -13.13
C ILE A 12 -3.21 -7.63 -11.97
N LEU A 13 -3.27 -6.44 -11.38
CA LEU A 13 -4.21 -6.14 -10.30
C LEU A 13 -5.67 -6.22 -10.78
N TYR A 14 -5.94 -5.76 -12.00
CA TYR A 14 -7.25 -5.88 -12.61
C TYR A 14 -7.65 -7.34 -12.83
N MET A 15 -6.75 -8.17 -13.33
CA MET A 15 -6.98 -9.61 -13.46
C MET A 15 -7.23 -10.28 -12.10
N LEU A 16 -6.48 -9.89 -11.06
CA LEU A 16 -6.59 -10.44 -9.73
C LEU A 16 -7.94 -10.11 -9.06
N PHE A 17 -8.38 -8.87 -9.17
CA PHE A 17 -9.59 -8.41 -8.49
C PHE A 17 -10.85 -8.47 -9.36
N SER A 18 -10.70 -8.61 -10.67
CA SER A 18 -11.77 -8.43 -11.67
C SER A 18 -12.53 -7.10 -11.48
N SER A 19 -11.83 -6.09 -10.95
CA SER A 19 -12.38 -4.78 -10.61
C SER A 19 -11.33 -3.70 -10.76
N ALA A 20 -11.56 -2.75 -11.67
CA ALA A 20 -10.67 -1.60 -11.84
C ALA A 20 -10.62 -0.69 -10.60
N ARG A 21 -11.70 -0.64 -9.82
CA ARG A 21 -11.80 0.17 -8.60
C ARG A 21 -10.85 -0.32 -7.52
N ASP A 22 -10.79 -1.64 -7.32
CA ASP A 22 -9.92 -2.26 -6.32
C ASP A 22 -8.45 -2.14 -6.73
N ALA A 23 -8.15 -2.33 -8.02
CA ALA A 23 -6.80 -2.11 -8.55
C ALA A 23 -6.34 -0.65 -8.34
N LEU A 24 -7.23 0.32 -8.57
CA LEU A 24 -6.94 1.73 -8.36
C LEU A 24 -6.73 2.08 -6.87
N LEU A 25 -7.54 1.49 -5.98
CA LEU A 25 -7.39 1.67 -4.53
C LEU A 25 -6.02 1.16 -4.05
N VAL A 26 -5.57 0.01 -4.52
CA VAL A 26 -4.24 -0.52 -4.20
C VAL A 26 -3.14 0.41 -4.70
N LEU A 27 -3.25 0.90 -5.95
CA LEU A 27 -2.28 1.82 -6.53
C LEU A 27 -2.22 3.17 -5.80
N LEU A 28 -3.30 3.57 -5.14
CA LEU A 28 -3.34 4.80 -4.34
C LEU A 28 -2.34 4.78 -3.17
N ASN A 29 -1.96 3.60 -2.66
CA ASN A 29 -0.91 3.48 -1.63
C ASN A 29 0.47 3.96 -2.11
N VAL A 30 0.76 3.80 -3.42
CA VAL A 30 2.09 4.10 -3.97
C VAL A 30 2.48 5.57 -3.85
N PRO A 31 1.64 6.55 -4.25
CA PRO A 31 1.97 7.97 -4.08
C PRO A 31 2.24 8.38 -2.63
N PHE A 32 1.47 7.83 -1.67
CA PHE A 32 1.67 8.16 -0.26
C PHE A 32 2.97 7.58 0.29
N ALA A 33 3.34 6.38 -0.13
CA ALA A 33 4.64 5.79 0.17
C ALA A 33 5.78 6.63 -0.44
N ALA A 34 5.61 7.10 -1.68
CA ALA A 34 6.58 7.96 -2.33
C ALA A 34 6.81 9.27 -1.56
N VAL A 35 5.74 9.91 -1.10
CA VAL A 35 5.83 11.12 -0.27
C VAL A 35 6.65 10.84 0.99
N GLY A 36 6.39 9.72 1.69
CA GLY A 36 7.15 9.33 2.87
C GLY A 36 8.63 9.12 2.59
N GLY A 37 8.96 8.43 1.50
CA GLY A 37 10.34 8.21 1.07
C GLY A 37 11.08 9.51 0.69
N ILE A 38 10.39 10.43 0.00
CA ILE A 38 10.95 11.74 -0.36
C ILE A 38 11.18 12.60 0.89
N LEU A 39 10.21 12.64 1.81
CA LEU A 39 10.32 13.41 3.04
C LEU A 39 11.52 12.98 3.88
N ILE A 40 11.74 11.67 4.04
CA ILE A 40 12.87 11.19 4.83
C ILE A 40 14.21 11.47 4.15
N LEU A 41 14.30 11.42 2.81
CA LEU A 41 15.49 11.82 2.06
C LEU A 41 15.81 13.29 2.29
N LEU A 42 14.81 14.17 2.25
CA LEU A 42 14.97 15.60 2.51
C LEU A 42 15.42 15.87 3.95
N LEU A 43 14.82 15.18 4.93
CA LEU A 43 15.17 15.33 6.35
C LEU A 43 16.57 14.84 6.67
N THR A 44 17.05 13.81 5.98
CA THR A 44 18.40 13.25 6.18
C THR A 44 19.47 13.93 5.33
N GLY A 45 19.08 14.85 4.45
CA GLY A 45 20.01 15.60 3.58
C GLY A 45 20.65 14.76 2.48
N PHE A 46 20.12 13.58 2.18
CA PHE A 46 20.61 12.74 1.09
C PHE A 46 20.04 13.19 -0.25
N ASN A 47 20.92 13.32 -1.24
CA ASN A 47 20.51 13.54 -2.62
C ASN A 47 19.87 12.27 -3.21
N PHE A 48 18.96 12.47 -4.16
CA PHE A 48 18.39 11.35 -4.90
C PHE A 48 19.48 10.62 -5.68
N SER A 49 19.68 9.37 -5.34
CA SER A 49 20.69 8.48 -5.96
C SER A 49 20.01 7.29 -6.63
N ILE A 50 20.76 6.56 -7.47
CA ILE A 50 20.26 5.31 -8.08
C ILE A 50 19.82 4.32 -6.99
N SER A 51 20.58 4.23 -5.90
CA SER A 51 20.25 3.37 -4.76
C SER A 51 18.97 3.79 -4.05
N ALA A 52 18.72 5.09 -3.90
CA ALA A 52 17.43 5.59 -3.42
C ALA A 52 16.29 5.21 -4.36
N GLY A 53 16.50 5.29 -5.68
CA GLY A 53 15.55 4.83 -6.69
C GLY A 53 15.17 3.35 -6.55
N ILE A 54 16.15 2.48 -6.31
CA ILE A 54 15.91 1.05 -6.02
C ILE A 54 15.10 0.90 -4.72
N GLY A 55 15.40 1.72 -3.69
CA GLY A 55 14.63 1.77 -2.45
C GLY A 55 13.15 2.09 -2.68
N PHE A 56 12.84 3.03 -3.58
CA PHE A 56 11.45 3.33 -3.95
C PHE A 56 10.77 2.15 -4.65
N ILE A 57 11.45 1.44 -5.55
CA ILE A 57 10.89 0.26 -6.22
C ILE A 57 10.52 -0.81 -5.19
N CYS A 58 11.42 -1.12 -4.25
CA CYS A 58 11.16 -2.06 -3.16
C CYS A 58 9.98 -1.61 -2.29
N LEU A 59 9.96 -0.33 -1.91
CA LEU A 59 8.90 0.27 -1.11
C LEU A 59 7.53 0.13 -1.78
N PHE A 60 7.44 0.45 -3.07
CA PHE A 60 6.20 0.34 -3.84
C PHE A 60 5.70 -1.11 -3.90
N GLY A 61 6.60 -2.08 -4.06
CA GLY A 61 6.25 -3.51 -4.00
C GLY A 61 5.60 -3.90 -2.68
N ILE A 62 6.19 -3.50 -1.55
CA ILE A 62 5.64 -3.78 -0.21
C ILE A 62 4.28 -3.10 -0.02
N CYS A 63 4.12 -1.85 -0.48
CA CYS A 63 2.87 -1.11 -0.37
C CYS A 63 1.73 -1.74 -1.19
N ILE A 64 2.02 -2.15 -2.43
CA ILE A 64 1.06 -2.85 -3.28
C ILE A 64 0.65 -4.18 -2.63
N GLN A 65 1.61 -4.97 -2.15
CA GLN A 65 1.34 -6.24 -1.48
C GLN A 65 0.41 -6.05 -0.26
N ASN A 66 0.70 -5.08 0.61
CA ASN A 66 -0.13 -4.78 1.78
C ASN A 66 -1.54 -4.35 1.37
N GLY A 67 -1.67 -3.49 0.36
CA GLY A 67 -2.96 -3.06 -0.18
C GLY A 67 -3.79 -4.20 -0.78
N VAL A 68 -3.15 -5.08 -1.55
CA VAL A 68 -3.80 -6.27 -2.15
C VAL A 68 -4.38 -7.16 -1.07
N ILE A 69 -3.57 -7.52 -0.07
CA ILE A 69 -3.99 -8.43 0.99
C ILE A 69 -5.14 -7.82 1.81
N MET A 70 -5.08 -6.51 2.08
CA MET A 70 -6.13 -5.80 2.82
C MET A 70 -7.48 -5.84 2.08
N ILE A 71 -7.49 -5.56 0.77
CA ILE A 71 -8.72 -5.63 -0.03
C ILE A 71 -9.25 -7.06 -0.12
N MET A 72 -8.37 -8.06 -0.24
CA MET A 72 -8.78 -9.47 -0.26
C MET A 72 -9.49 -9.87 1.03
N ASP A 73 -8.99 -9.45 2.19
CA ASP A 73 -9.63 -9.73 3.48
C ASP A 73 -10.98 -9.02 3.61
N ILE A 74 -11.06 -7.75 3.26
CA ILE A 74 -12.33 -7.01 3.28
C ILE A 74 -13.37 -7.71 2.40
N LYS A 75 -13.00 -8.12 1.18
CA LYS A 75 -13.88 -8.89 0.30
C LYS A 75 -14.29 -10.24 0.89
N HIS A 76 -13.39 -10.91 1.60
CA HIS A 76 -13.68 -12.15 2.29
C HIS A 76 -14.78 -11.94 3.34
N PHE A 77 -14.69 -10.92 4.19
CA PHE A 77 -15.69 -10.61 5.21
C PHE A 77 -17.03 -10.17 4.60
N ILE A 78 -17.02 -9.39 3.51
CA ILE A 78 -18.25 -9.04 2.77
C ILE A 78 -18.97 -10.28 2.26
N ARG A 79 -18.26 -11.29 1.74
CA ARG A 79 -18.83 -12.55 1.28
C ARG A 79 -19.49 -13.37 2.40
N HIS A 80 -19.01 -13.22 3.64
CA HIS A 80 -19.59 -13.88 4.82
C HIS A 80 -20.74 -13.09 5.46
N LYS A 81 -21.39 -12.19 4.70
CA LYS A 81 -22.58 -11.43 5.09
C LYS A 81 -22.38 -10.42 6.24
N HIS A 82 -21.16 -9.98 6.48
CA HIS A 82 -20.93 -8.85 7.36
C HIS A 82 -21.38 -7.55 6.68
N SER A 83 -21.79 -6.56 7.48
CA SER A 83 -22.06 -5.22 6.95
C SER A 83 -20.78 -4.62 6.37
N LEU A 84 -20.89 -3.65 5.47
CA LEU A 84 -19.70 -3.05 4.84
C LEU A 84 -18.75 -2.44 5.88
N SER A 85 -19.28 -1.72 6.87
CA SER A 85 -18.48 -1.14 7.95
C SER A 85 -17.80 -2.21 8.80
N ASP A 86 -18.53 -3.26 9.20
CA ASP A 86 -17.96 -4.35 9.97
C ASP A 86 -16.89 -5.12 9.19
N ALA A 87 -17.10 -5.33 7.89
CA ALA A 87 -16.13 -5.99 7.03
C ALA A 87 -14.82 -5.19 6.87
N VAL A 88 -14.91 -3.86 6.79
CA VAL A 88 -13.73 -2.98 6.75
C VAL A 88 -13.01 -3.00 8.09
N ASP A 89 -13.72 -2.89 9.21
CA ASP A 89 -13.13 -2.92 10.54
C ASP A 89 -12.47 -4.28 10.85
N LEU A 90 -13.12 -5.38 10.54
CA LEU A 90 -12.56 -6.73 10.71
C LEU A 90 -11.36 -6.97 9.81
N GLY A 91 -11.41 -6.51 8.55
CA GLY A 91 -10.29 -6.59 7.62
C GLY A 91 -9.09 -5.78 8.11
N MET A 92 -9.32 -4.58 8.65
CA MET A 92 -8.28 -3.75 9.23
C MET A 92 -7.66 -4.41 10.47
N GLN A 93 -8.48 -4.89 11.42
CA GLN A 93 -8.00 -5.56 12.64
C GLN A 93 -7.18 -6.82 12.31
N SER A 94 -7.66 -7.63 11.36
CA SER A 94 -6.96 -8.84 10.90
C SER A 94 -5.56 -8.51 10.36
N ARG A 95 -5.41 -7.39 9.64
CA ARG A 95 -4.15 -7.03 8.97
C ARG A 95 -3.25 -6.08 9.72
N MET A 96 -3.78 -5.34 10.70
CA MET A 96 -2.99 -4.39 11.48
C MET A 96 -1.73 -5.04 12.07
N ARG A 97 -1.88 -6.21 12.68
CA ARG A 97 -0.75 -6.96 13.26
C ARG A 97 0.29 -7.35 12.20
N SER A 98 -0.15 -7.86 11.05
CA SER A 98 0.75 -8.29 9.97
C SER A 98 1.50 -7.11 9.35
N VAL A 99 0.80 -6.00 9.07
CA VAL A 99 1.38 -4.79 8.50
C VAL A 99 2.40 -4.16 9.46
N LEU A 100 2.07 -4.07 10.75
CA LEU A 100 3.00 -3.58 11.77
C LEU A 100 4.23 -4.48 11.91
N MET A 101 4.06 -5.80 11.92
CA MET A 101 5.19 -6.73 11.98
C MET A 101 6.11 -6.58 10.77
N THR A 102 5.55 -6.48 9.56
CA THR A 102 6.34 -6.26 8.33
C THR A 102 7.12 -4.95 8.41
N ALA A 103 6.49 -3.87 8.86
CA ALA A 103 7.14 -2.57 9.02
C ALA A 103 8.27 -2.63 10.05
N MET A 104 8.04 -3.26 11.21
CA MET A 104 9.05 -3.42 12.25
C MET A 104 10.23 -4.28 11.78
N MET A 105 9.95 -5.43 11.16
CA MET A 105 11.01 -6.33 10.65
C MET A 105 11.87 -5.64 9.60
N ALA A 106 11.25 -4.96 8.63
CA ALA A 106 11.98 -4.25 7.58
C ALA A 106 12.80 -3.09 8.17
N THR A 107 12.24 -2.33 9.11
CA THR A 107 12.95 -1.24 9.80
C THR A 107 14.13 -1.77 10.59
N LEU A 108 13.95 -2.78 11.43
CA LEU A 108 15.02 -3.37 12.23
C LEU A 108 16.10 -4.04 11.35
N GLY A 109 15.69 -4.72 10.28
CA GLY A 109 16.61 -5.37 9.34
C GLY A 109 17.47 -4.39 8.55
N LEU A 110 16.93 -3.23 8.20
CA LEU A 110 17.63 -2.19 7.43
C LEU A 110 18.32 -1.14 8.31
N LEU A 111 18.04 -1.12 9.62
CA LEU A 111 18.62 -0.16 10.54
C LEU A 111 20.17 -0.14 10.53
N PRO A 112 20.86 -1.31 10.55
CA PRO A 112 22.31 -1.34 10.46
C PRO A 112 22.84 -0.71 9.17
N ALA A 113 22.16 -0.95 8.03
CA ALA A 113 22.52 -0.37 6.74
C ALA A 113 22.29 1.14 6.72
N ALA A 114 21.21 1.63 7.32
CA ALA A 114 20.89 3.07 7.43
C ALA A 114 21.91 3.82 8.30
N LEU A 115 22.47 3.18 9.32
CA LEU A 115 23.45 3.77 10.25
C LEU A 115 24.92 3.54 9.83
N SER A 116 25.16 2.74 8.80
CA SER A 116 26.50 2.42 8.33
C SER A 116 27.24 3.67 7.81
N HIS A 117 28.53 3.80 8.17
CA HIS A 117 29.42 4.90 7.75
C HIS A 117 30.72 4.37 7.11
N GLY A 118 30.80 3.07 6.80
CA GLY A 118 31.99 2.45 6.20
C GLY A 118 32.10 2.66 4.69
N ILE A 119 33.23 2.25 4.12
CA ILE A 119 33.46 2.22 2.66
C ILE A 119 32.40 1.30 2.02
N GLY A 120 31.69 1.79 1.00
CA GLY A 120 30.58 1.07 0.35
C GLY A 120 29.20 1.30 0.96
N SER A 121 29.10 1.95 2.13
CA SER A 121 27.81 2.31 2.73
C SER A 121 27.05 3.40 1.98
N GLU A 122 27.74 4.15 1.12
CA GLU A 122 27.16 5.23 0.32
C GLU A 122 26.00 4.78 -0.57
N SER A 123 26.04 3.54 -1.03
CA SER A 123 24.96 2.94 -1.83
C SER A 123 23.86 2.32 -0.98
N GLN A 124 24.19 1.71 0.15
CA GLN A 124 23.20 1.00 0.98
C GLN A 124 22.37 1.94 1.85
N ARG A 125 22.99 3.02 2.32
CA ARG A 125 22.39 3.97 3.26
C ARG A 125 21.18 4.71 2.67
N PRO A 126 21.24 5.34 1.48
CA PRO A 126 20.08 5.99 0.88
C PRO A 126 18.93 5.02 0.60
N LEU A 127 19.24 3.80 0.16
CA LEU A 127 18.26 2.73 -0.06
C LEU A 127 17.52 2.38 1.24
N ALA A 128 18.25 2.13 2.31
CA ALA A 128 17.68 1.77 3.62
C ALA A 128 16.82 2.90 4.19
N ILE A 129 17.29 4.14 4.09
CA ILE A 129 16.58 5.33 4.59
C ILE A 129 15.24 5.52 3.86
N VAL A 130 15.21 5.38 2.53
CA VAL A 130 13.99 5.49 1.73
C VAL A 130 12.98 4.42 2.13
N ILE A 131 13.43 3.16 2.28
CA ILE A 131 12.53 2.07 2.64
C ILE A 131 11.98 2.27 4.06
N ILE A 132 12.82 2.57 5.03
CA ILE A 132 12.39 2.79 6.42
C ILE A 132 11.39 3.94 6.51
N GLY A 133 11.74 5.11 5.99
CA GLY A 133 10.88 6.29 6.04
C GLY A 133 9.59 6.11 5.25
N GLY A 134 9.69 5.62 4.03
CA GLY A 134 8.53 5.37 3.19
C GLY A 134 7.60 4.31 3.79
N LEU A 135 8.14 3.27 4.43
CA LEU A 135 7.34 2.23 5.06
C LEU A 135 6.59 2.72 6.30
N VAL A 136 7.18 3.60 7.11
CA VAL A 136 6.49 4.24 8.23
C VAL A 136 5.27 5.03 7.73
N PHE A 137 5.46 5.89 6.73
CA PHE A 137 4.37 6.67 6.15
C PHE A 137 3.31 5.78 5.47
N ALA A 138 3.74 4.79 4.70
CA ALA A 138 2.85 3.83 4.06
C ALA A 138 2.03 3.03 5.08
N THR A 139 2.64 2.63 6.20
CA THR A 139 1.96 1.90 7.27
C THR A 139 0.89 2.78 7.92
N LEU A 140 1.22 4.02 8.26
CA LEU A 140 0.25 4.98 8.81
C LEU A 140 -0.90 5.22 7.83
N PHE A 141 -0.60 5.43 6.54
CA PHE A 141 -1.62 5.58 5.52
C PHE A 141 -2.51 4.35 5.40
N THR A 142 -1.93 3.15 5.32
CA THR A 142 -2.66 1.89 5.17
C THR A 142 -3.56 1.61 6.38
N LEU A 143 -3.15 1.97 7.60
CA LEU A 143 -3.95 1.72 8.80
C LEU A 143 -5.04 2.77 9.03
N PHE A 144 -4.79 4.04 8.73
CA PHE A 144 -5.72 5.12 9.08
C PHE A 144 -6.53 5.63 7.88
N VAL A 145 -5.90 5.79 6.74
CA VAL A 145 -6.52 6.49 5.59
C VAL A 145 -7.12 5.49 4.59
N PHE A 146 -6.44 4.40 4.35
CA PHE A 146 -6.87 3.40 3.37
C PHE A 146 -8.25 2.78 3.68
N PRO A 147 -8.61 2.41 4.93
CA PRO A 147 -9.93 1.89 5.26
C PRO A 147 -11.06 2.88 4.95
N LEU A 148 -10.82 4.18 5.22
CA LEU A 148 -11.78 5.24 4.92
C LEU A 148 -12.03 5.38 3.41
N PHE A 149 -10.98 5.27 2.58
CA PHE A 149 -11.12 5.28 1.13
C PHE A 149 -11.89 4.07 0.64
N VAL A 150 -11.58 2.88 1.16
CA VAL A 150 -12.27 1.64 0.80
C VAL A 150 -13.76 1.75 1.15
N GLU A 151 -14.08 2.15 2.37
CA GLU A 151 -15.48 2.34 2.81
C GLU A 151 -16.24 3.32 1.92
N LYS A 152 -15.63 4.47 1.61
CA LYS A 152 -16.25 5.50 0.77
C LYS A 152 -16.49 5.02 -0.67
N VAL A 153 -15.53 4.32 -1.25
CA VAL A 153 -15.65 3.79 -2.62
C VAL A 153 -16.69 2.68 -2.69
N TYR A 154 -16.71 1.79 -1.70
CA TYR A 154 -17.67 0.68 -1.66
C TYR A 154 -19.09 1.15 -1.32
N LYS A 155 -19.28 2.12 -0.41
CA LYS A 155 -20.60 2.74 -0.16
C LYS A 155 -21.19 3.31 -1.46
N ARG A 156 -20.39 4.04 -2.23
CA ARG A 156 -20.84 4.61 -3.51
C ARG A 156 -21.26 3.51 -4.50
N THR A 157 -20.60 2.36 -4.47
CA THR A 157 -20.89 1.23 -5.36
C THR A 157 -22.15 0.47 -4.94
N VAL A 158 -22.41 0.33 -3.64
CA VAL A 158 -23.62 -0.34 -3.12
C VAL A 158 -24.86 0.48 -3.47
N PHE A 159 -24.80 1.81 -3.38
CA PHE A 159 -25.90 2.69 -3.78
C PHE A 159 -26.18 2.59 -5.30
N ASP A 160 -25.13 2.52 -6.13
CA ASP A 160 -25.30 2.30 -7.59
C ASP A 160 -25.78 0.88 -7.92
N GLY A 161 -25.37 -0.12 -7.12
CA GLY A 161 -25.71 -1.55 -7.33
C GLY A 161 -27.13 -1.92 -6.89
N GLU A 162 -27.67 -1.30 -5.86
CA GLU A 162 -29.08 -1.53 -5.46
C GLU A 162 -30.08 -1.04 -6.52
N GLY A 163 -29.73 0.01 -7.26
CA GLY A 163 -30.51 0.48 -8.41
C GLY A 163 -30.57 -0.56 -9.54
N VAL A 164 -29.48 -1.30 -9.77
CA VAL A 164 -29.39 -2.30 -10.86
C VAL A 164 -30.05 -3.63 -10.47
N LEU A 165 -29.98 -4.03 -9.18
CA LEU A 165 -30.59 -5.27 -8.71
C LEU A 165 -32.12 -5.18 -8.61
N LYS A 166 -32.67 -3.98 -8.40
CA LYS A 166 -34.10 -3.74 -8.38
C LYS A 166 -34.73 -3.84 -9.79
N GLN A 167 -33.98 -3.53 -10.84
CA GLN A 167 -34.45 -3.69 -12.23
C GLN A 167 -34.38 -5.14 -12.75
N ARG A 168 -33.63 -6.03 -12.09
CA ARG A 168 -33.49 -7.43 -12.52
C ARG A 168 -34.54 -8.37 -11.89
N LYS A 169 -35.38 -7.83 -10.98
CA LYS A 169 -36.48 -8.57 -10.32
C LYS A 169 -37.88 -8.14 -10.78
N LEU A 170 -37.98 -7.30 -11.80
CA LEU A 170 -39.18 -6.97 -12.57
C LEU A 170 -39.08 -7.60 -13.97
#